data_36773fd09442c6b683f8b8b3d3665d59
#
_entry.id   36773fd09442c6b683f8b8b3d3665d59
#
_cell.length_a   1.000
_cell.length_b   1.000
_cell.length_c   1.000
_cell.angle_alpha   90.00
_cell.angle_beta   90.00
_cell.angle_gamma   90.00
#
_symmetry.space_group_name_H-M   'P 1'
#
loop_
_entity.id
_entity.type
_entity.pdbx_description
1 polymer ?
#
loop_
_entity_poly.entity_id
_entity_poly.type
_entity_poly.pdbx_seq_one_letter_code
_entity_poly.pdbx_strand_id
1 'polypeptide(L)'
;MTNIAKPKFHVLDISGNNYQSWKLDIELHLQGEDLADALVEDGTATAKDKANALIFMRRHLHDSLKVQYLMVRDPLELWTKLKDRYDHMKSVILPQAQYAWQHLRLQDFKSVSKYNSALFDIVTQLELCRVKVSKADMLERTFSTFHASNIILQH
;
A
#
# COMPACT_ATOMS: atom_id res chain seq x y z
N MET A 1 -8.76 10.38 -29.78
CA MET A 1 -7.90 10.01 -28.64
C MET A 1 -8.76 9.85 -27.42
N THR A 2 -8.89 8.65 -27.01
CA THR A 2 -9.63 8.34 -25.81
C THR A 2 -8.84 8.79 -24.59
N ASN A 3 -9.34 9.81 -23.94
CA ASN A 3 -8.89 10.15 -22.59
C ASN A 3 -9.34 9.07 -21.61
N ILE A 4 -8.74 7.90 -21.75
CA ILE A 4 -8.81 6.97 -20.65
C ILE A 4 -7.96 7.62 -19.56
N ALA A 5 -8.61 8.11 -18.50
CA ALA A 5 -7.92 8.63 -17.36
C ALA A 5 -6.93 7.55 -16.91
N LYS A 6 -5.64 7.78 -17.16
CA LYS A 6 -4.61 6.92 -16.60
C LYS A 6 -4.84 6.91 -15.10
N PRO A 7 -4.96 5.72 -14.47
CA PRO A 7 -5.04 5.68 -13.01
C PRO A 7 -3.88 6.50 -12.46
N LYS A 8 -4.22 7.50 -11.64
CA LYS A 8 -3.21 8.33 -11.02
C LYS A 8 -2.35 7.44 -10.14
N PHE A 9 -1.09 7.32 -10.49
CA PHE A 9 -0.12 6.69 -9.63
C PHE A 9 -0.02 7.54 -8.36
N HIS A 10 -0.28 6.95 -7.21
CA HIS A 10 -0.27 7.67 -5.95
C HIS A 10 1.16 8.02 -5.54
N VAL A 11 1.38 9.27 -5.16
CA VAL A 11 2.67 9.68 -4.60
C VAL A 11 2.83 9.11 -3.19
N LEU A 12 4.07 8.86 -2.81
CA LEU A 12 4.38 8.45 -1.44
C LEU A 12 4.06 9.60 -0.49
N ASP A 13 3.18 9.37 0.47
CA ASP A 13 2.83 10.35 1.49
C ASP A 13 3.96 10.48 2.52
N ILE A 14 4.12 11.69 3.08
CA ILE A 14 5.13 11.95 4.10
C ILE A 14 4.96 11.04 5.31
N SER A 15 3.71 10.76 5.70
CA SER A 15 3.41 9.88 6.83
C SER A 15 3.87 8.43 6.60
N GLY A 16 4.05 8.03 5.33
CA GLY A 16 4.37 6.65 4.99
C GLY A 16 3.20 5.68 5.09
N ASN A 17 1.97 6.19 5.28
CA ASN A 17 0.77 5.34 5.39
C ASN A 17 0.57 4.48 4.14
N ASN A 18 0.94 4.99 2.98
CA ASN A 18 0.82 4.26 1.71
C ASN A 18 2.15 3.67 1.23
N TYR A 19 3.17 3.60 2.10
CA TYR A 19 4.50 3.14 1.68
C TYR A 19 4.47 1.71 1.12
N GLN A 20 3.75 0.79 1.75
CA GLN A 20 3.74 -0.61 1.30
C GLN A 20 3.13 -0.77 -0.09
N SER A 21 2.00 -0.12 -0.35
CA SER A 21 1.39 -0.13 -1.69
C SER A 21 2.24 0.63 -2.70
N TRP A 22 2.78 1.78 -2.32
CA TRP A 22 3.67 2.57 -3.18
C TRP A 22 4.91 1.75 -3.59
N LYS A 23 5.51 1.06 -2.63
CA LYS A 23 6.68 0.21 -2.86
C LYS A 23 6.40 -0.86 -3.92
N LEU A 24 5.28 -1.56 -3.79
CA LEU A 24 4.90 -2.60 -4.75
C LEU A 24 4.62 -2.01 -6.13
N ASP A 25 3.97 -0.87 -6.20
CA ASP A 25 3.68 -0.20 -7.47
C ASP A 25 4.97 0.28 -8.17
N ILE A 26 5.93 0.81 -7.42
CA ILE A 26 7.23 1.20 -7.96
C ILE A 26 7.98 -0.03 -8.50
N GLU A 27 8.06 -1.08 -7.70
CA GLU A 27 8.73 -2.34 -8.12
C GLU A 27 8.13 -2.88 -9.42
N LEU A 28 6.81 -2.93 -9.50
CA LEU A 28 6.10 -3.45 -10.66
C LEU A 28 6.34 -2.58 -11.89
N HIS A 29 6.28 -1.26 -11.74
CA HIS A 29 6.52 -0.35 -12.86
C HIS A 29 7.95 -0.46 -13.37
N LEU A 30 8.93 -0.46 -12.48
CA LEU A 30 10.34 -0.59 -12.88
C LEU A 30 10.61 -1.94 -13.55
N GLN A 31 9.98 -3.00 -13.07
CA GLN A 31 10.06 -4.31 -13.72
C GLN A 31 9.49 -4.28 -15.13
N GLY A 32 8.33 -3.64 -15.32
CA GLY A 32 7.69 -3.49 -16.62
C GLY A 32 8.50 -2.67 -17.62
N GLU A 33 9.33 -1.75 -17.14
CA GLU A 33 10.21 -0.90 -17.96
C GLU A 33 11.64 -1.43 -18.06
N ASP A 34 11.89 -2.66 -17.61
CA ASP A 34 13.23 -3.27 -17.56
C ASP A 34 14.24 -2.46 -16.74
N LEU A 35 13.79 -1.78 -15.70
CA LEU A 35 14.60 -0.94 -14.82
C LEU A 35 14.80 -1.56 -13.43
N ALA A 36 14.35 -2.79 -13.21
CA ALA A 36 14.43 -3.43 -11.88
C ALA A 36 15.87 -3.60 -11.39
N ASP A 37 16.81 -3.81 -12.29
CA ASP A 37 18.23 -3.95 -11.93
C ASP A 37 18.84 -2.68 -11.30
N ALA A 38 18.20 -1.51 -11.49
CA ALA A 38 18.64 -0.27 -10.88
C ALA A 38 18.47 -0.27 -9.36
N LEU A 39 17.63 -1.15 -8.82
CA LEU A 39 17.36 -1.28 -7.38
C LEU A 39 18.06 -2.50 -6.77
N VAL A 40 18.91 -3.18 -7.53
CA VAL A 40 19.63 -4.38 -7.07
C VAL A 40 21.08 -3.99 -6.80
N GLU A 41 21.58 -4.39 -5.63
CA GLU A 41 22.98 -4.24 -5.31
C GLU A 41 23.81 -5.11 -6.29
N ASP A 42 24.88 -4.54 -6.83
CA ASP A 42 25.69 -5.17 -7.88
C ASP A 42 24.92 -5.50 -9.17
N GLY A 43 23.84 -4.79 -9.42
CA GLY A 43 23.05 -4.92 -10.64
C GLY A 43 23.79 -4.42 -11.88
N THR A 44 23.32 -4.89 -13.05
CA THR A 44 23.92 -4.56 -14.35
C THR A 44 23.30 -3.33 -15.02
N ALA A 45 22.50 -2.55 -14.29
CA ALA A 45 21.84 -1.38 -14.84
C ALA A 45 22.85 -0.33 -15.32
N THR A 46 22.59 0.23 -16.50
CA THR A 46 23.38 1.32 -17.05
C THR A 46 23.14 2.62 -16.29
N ALA A 47 24.05 3.60 -16.47
CA ALA A 47 23.86 4.92 -15.88
C ALA A 47 22.52 5.56 -16.34
N LYS A 48 22.14 5.34 -17.60
CA LYS A 48 20.86 5.81 -18.15
C LYS A 48 19.68 5.15 -17.44
N ASP A 49 19.71 3.86 -17.24
CA ASP A 49 18.65 3.12 -16.57
C ASP A 49 18.50 3.56 -15.12
N LYS A 50 19.63 3.76 -14.43
CA LYS A 50 19.63 4.27 -13.06
C LYS A 50 19.02 5.67 -12.99
N ALA A 51 19.36 6.55 -13.92
CA ALA A 51 18.78 7.89 -13.98
C ALA A 51 17.28 7.85 -14.23
N ASN A 52 16.82 7.01 -15.15
CA ASN A 52 15.41 6.84 -15.46
C ASN A 52 14.62 6.30 -14.25
N ALA A 53 15.17 5.32 -13.56
CA ALA A 53 14.55 4.78 -12.34
C ALA A 53 14.45 5.84 -11.25
N LEU A 54 15.50 6.62 -11.04
CA LEU A 54 15.52 7.69 -10.05
C LEU A 54 14.50 8.78 -10.37
N ILE A 55 14.44 9.21 -11.62
CA ILE A 55 13.46 10.22 -12.08
C ILE A 55 12.04 9.71 -11.83
N PHE A 56 11.75 8.46 -12.16
CA PHE A 56 10.44 7.87 -11.94
C PHE A 56 10.09 7.85 -10.46
N MET A 57 10.98 7.40 -9.61
CA MET A 57 10.76 7.35 -8.16
C MET A 57 10.50 8.75 -7.61
N ARG A 58 11.29 9.76 -8.01
CA ARG A 58 11.15 11.13 -7.52
C ARG A 58 9.81 11.75 -7.92
N ARG A 59 9.32 11.46 -9.11
CA ARG A 59 8.01 11.96 -9.56
C ARG A 59 6.86 11.47 -8.69
N HIS A 60 7.06 10.37 -8.00
CA HIS A 60 6.03 9.71 -7.18
C HIS A 60 6.30 9.86 -5.68
N LEU A 61 7.02 10.91 -5.31
CA LEU A 61 7.22 11.32 -3.92
C LEU A 61 6.42 12.60 -3.63
N HIS A 62 5.95 12.74 -2.39
CA HIS A 62 5.43 14.00 -1.91
C HIS A 62 6.48 15.09 -2.08
N ASP A 63 6.07 16.32 -2.34
CA ASP A 63 6.99 17.43 -2.63
C ASP A 63 8.02 17.63 -1.52
N SER A 64 7.63 17.48 -0.26
CA SER A 64 8.55 17.58 0.87
C SER A 64 9.61 16.47 0.86
N LEU A 65 9.24 15.27 0.43
CA LEU A 65 10.21 14.18 0.29
C LEU A 65 11.16 14.41 -0.87
N LYS A 66 10.69 15.01 -1.97
CA LYS A 66 11.56 15.39 -3.08
C LYS A 66 12.67 16.33 -2.61
N VAL A 67 12.34 17.30 -1.77
CA VAL A 67 13.29 18.26 -1.23
C VAL A 67 14.27 17.57 -0.27
N GLN A 68 13.76 16.73 0.63
CA GLN A 68 14.58 16.04 1.62
C GLN A 68 15.61 15.11 1.00
N TYR A 69 15.29 14.49 -0.12
CA TYR A 69 16.16 13.53 -0.83
C TYR A 69 16.74 14.10 -2.14
N LEU A 70 16.75 15.43 -2.27
CA LEU A 70 17.19 16.10 -3.49
C LEU A 70 18.62 15.74 -3.91
N MET A 71 19.51 15.56 -2.94
CA MET A 71 20.93 15.27 -3.18
C MET A 71 21.23 13.81 -3.47
N VAL A 72 20.27 12.92 -3.29
CA VAL A 72 20.44 11.50 -3.58
C VAL A 72 20.38 11.28 -5.08
N ARG A 73 21.42 10.70 -5.64
CA ARG A 73 21.56 10.49 -7.10
C ARG A 73 21.55 9.04 -7.55
N ASP A 74 21.52 8.10 -6.60
CA ASP A 74 21.44 6.68 -6.90
C ASP A 74 20.04 6.16 -6.53
N PRO A 75 19.31 5.51 -7.46
CA PRO A 75 17.98 4.98 -7.16
C PRO A 75 18.01 3.94 -6.05
N LEU A 76 19.04 3.10 -5.97
CA LEU A 76 19.17 2.11 -4.89
C LEU A 76 19.35 2.82 -3.54
N GLU A 77 20.14 3.88 -3.48
CA GLU A 77 20.33 4.66 -2.27
C GLU A 77 19.01 5.28 -1.81
N LEU A 78 18.23 5.90 -2.72
CA LEU A 78 16.92 6.45 -2.42
C LEU A 78 15.97 5.36 -1.92
N TRP A 79 15.94 4.23 -2.60
CA TRP A 79 15.11 3.08 -2.26
C TRP A 79 15.40 2.59 -0.84
N THR A 80 16.67 2.42 -0.52
CA THR A 80 17.12 1.96 0.79
C THR A 80 16.79 2.96 1.88
N LYS A 81 17.01 4.25 1.64
CA LYS A 81 16.68 5.31 2.61
C LYS A 81 15.20 5.40 2.90
N LEU A 82 14.36 5.27 1.88
CA LEU A 82 12.90 5.25 2.06
C LEU A 82 12.46 4.00 2.81
N LYS A 83 13.05 2.86 2.50
CA LYS A 83 12.80 1.62 3.22
C LYS A 83 13.13 1.78 4.70
N ASP A 84 14.31 2.29 5.02
CA ASP A 84 14.74 2.47 6.41
C ASP A 84 13.82 3.45 7.16
N ARG A 85 13.36 4.49 6.46
CA ARG A 85 12.46 5.48 7.04
C ARG A 85 11.07 4.91 7.36
N TYR A 86 10.52 4.09 6.46
CA TYR A 86 9.12 3.66 6.52
C TYR A 86 8.90 2.18 6.85
N ASP A 87 9.94 1.38 6.91
CA ASP A 87 9.79 -0.06 7.15
C ASP A 87 9.16 -0.36 8.52
N HIS A 88 9.43 0.51 9.50
CA HIS A 88 8.81 0.42 10.82
C HIS A 88 7.30 0.69 10.80
N MET A 89 6.78 1.28 9.72
CA MET A 89 5.34 1.54 9.59
C MET A 89 4.52 0.26 9.58
N LYS A 90 5.10 -0.88 9.21
CA LYS A 90 4.43 -2.18 9.36
C LYS A 90 4.06 -2.44 10.81
N SER A 91 4.94 -2.08 11.76
CA SER A 91 4.68 -2.26 13.18
C SER A 91 3.57 -1.34 13.71
N VAL A 92 3.25 -0.26 12.98
CA VAL A 92 2.13 0.64 13.29
C VAL A 92 0.86 0.21 12.56
N ILE A 93 0.97 -0.09 11.27
CA ILE A 93 -0.17 -0.46 10.42
C ILE A 93 -0.79 -1.78 10.87
N LEU A 94 0.03 -2.77 11.23
CA LEU A 94 -0.46 -4.10 11.60
C LEU A 94 -1.38 -4.06 12.82
N PRO A 95 -1.00 -3.43 13.96
CA PRO A 95 -1.92 -3.33 15.10
C PRO A 95 -3.21 -2.57 14.76
N GLN A 96 -3.11 -1.51 13.96
CA GLN A 96 -4.29 -0.74 13.53
C GLN A 96 -5.24 -1.59 12.69
N ALA A 97 -4.69 -2.35 11.75
CA ALA A 97 -5.47 -3.24 10.88
C ALA A 97 -6.10 -4.39 11.68
N GLN A 98 -5.37 -4.95 12.64
CA GLN A 98 -5.88 -5.99 13.54
C GLN A 98 -7.01 -5.45 14.42
N TYR A 99 -6.86 -4.26 14.95
CA TYR A 99 -7.92 -3.58 15.72
C TYR A 99 -9.17 -3.37 14.85
N ALA A 100 -8.99 -2.83 13.66
CA ALA A 100 -10.09 -2.61 12.72
C ALA A 100 -10.78 -3.92 12.33
N TRP A 101 -10.03 -5.00 12.13
CA TRP A 101 -10.57 -6.33 11.87
C TRP A 101 -11.45 -6.81 13.01
N GLN A 102 -10.98 -6.68 14.26
CA GLN A 102 -11.70 -7.13 15.45
C GLN A 102 -12.98 -6.33 15.70
N HIS A 103 -13.02 -5.06 15.29
CA HIS A 103 -14.13 -4.14 15.53
C HIS A 103 -15.00 -3.91 14.30
N LEU A 104 -14.73 -4.62 13.20
CA LEU A 104 -15.51 -4.50 11.97
C LEU A 104 -16.90 -5.11 12.16
N ARG A 105 -17.95 -4.28 11.97
CA ARG A 105 -19.34 -4.69 12.12
C ARG A 105 -20.16 -4.23 10.94
N LEU A 106 -20.96 -5.14 10.38
CA LEU A 106 -21.84 -4.83 9.25
C LEU A 106 -22.82 -3.69 9.59
N GLN A 107 -23.35 -3.70 10.81
CA GLN A 107 -24.33 -2.70 11.24
C GLN A 107 -23.78 -1.28 11.35
N ASP A 108 -22.46 -1.09 11.40
CA ASP A 108 -21.83 0.23 11.47
C ASP A 108 -21.78 0.93 10.09
N PHE A 109 -22.21 0.24 9.03
CA PHE A 109 -22.14 0.73 7.66
C PHE A 109 -23.55 0.95 7.09
N LYS A 110 -23.66 1.99 6.25
CA LYS A 110 -24.94 2.35 5.62
C LYS A 110 -25.39 1.35 4.57
N SER A 111 -24.45 0.56 4.02
CA SER A 111 -24.75 -0.43 2.98
C SER A 111 -23.78 -1.58 3.06
N VAL A 112 -24.17 -2.74 2.50
CA VAL A 112 -23.28 -3.90 2.36
C VAL A 112 -22.08 -3.56 1.49
N SER A 113 -22.27 -2.74 0.46
CA SER A 113 -21.18 -2.29 -0.40
C SER A 113 -20.10 -1.54 0.37
N LYS A 114 -20.50 -0.64 1.26
CA LYS A 114 -19.55 0.12 2.11
C LYS A 114 -18.83 -0.78 3.11
N TYR A 115 -19.54 -1.73 3.70
CA TYR A 115 -18.94 -2.73 4.57
C TYR A 115 -17.89 -3.57 3.81
N ASN A 116 -18.23 -4.04 2.62
CA ASN A 116 -17.30 -4.83 1.80
C ASN A 116 -16.05 -4.04 1.43
N SER A 117 -16.18 -2.77 1.09
CA SER A 117 -15.04 -1.91 0.81
C SER A 117 -14.12 -1.78 2.02
N ALA A 118 -14.69 -1.54 3.21
CA ALA A 118 -13.94 -1.46 4.45
C ALA A 118 -13.26 -2.79 4.78
N LEU A 119 -13.96 -3.91 4.59
CA LEU A 119 -13.41 -5.25 4.79
C LEU A 119 -12.21 -5.50 3.89
N PHE A 120 -12.33 -5.20 2.59
CA PHE A 120 -11.22 -5.39 1.65
C PHE A 120 -10.03 -4.49 1.95
N ASP A 121 -10.27 -3.25 2.39
CA ASP A 121 -9.19 -2.34 2.79
C ASP A 121 -8.39 -2.92 3.97
N ILE A 122 -9.09 -3.44 4.99
CA ILE A 122 -8.47 -4.05 6.16
C ILE A 122 -7.69 -5.30 5.76
N VAL A 123 -8.29 -6.17 4.95
CA VAL A 123 -7.64 -7.40 4.46
C VAL A 123 -6.38 -7.07 3.66
N THR A 124 -6.44 -6.05 2.80
CA THR A 124 -5.28 -5.59 2.03
C THR A 124 -4.16 -5.13 2.94
N GLN A 125 -4.47 -4.35 3.98
CA GLN A 125 -3.47 -3.90 4.95
C GLN A 125 -2.84 -5.08 5.70
N LEU A 126 -3.64 -6.06 6.10
CA LEU A 126 -3.15 -7.28 6.76
C LEU A 126 -2.24 -8.08 5.83
N GLU A 127 -2.61 -8.24 4.57
CA GLU A 127 -1.80 -8.94 3.58
C GLU A 127 -0.48 -8.23 3.30
N LEU A 128 -0.48 -6.89 3.25
CA LEU A 128 0.74 -6.09 3.13
C LEU A 128 1.68 -6.30 4.31
N CYS A 129 1.15 -6.62 5.48
CA CYS A 129 1.91 -6.99 6.67
C CYS A 129 2.18 -8.50 6.75
N ARG A 130 1.92 -9.24 5.66
CA ARG A 130 2.11 -10.69 5.53
C ARG A 130 1.20 -11.54 6.43
N VAL A 131 0.05 -11.01 6.80
CA VAL A 131 -0.99 -11.76 7.49
C VAL A 131 -2.00 -12.23 6.44
N LYS A 132 -2.14 -13.54 6.28
CA LYS A 132 -3.09 -14.12 5.33
C LYS A 132 -4.48 -14.16 5.94
N VAL A 133 -5.45 -13.65 5.18
CA VAL A 133 -6.87 -13.71 5.56
C VAL A 133 -7.60 -14.51 4.50
N SER A 134 -8.21 -15.63 4.89
CA SER A 134 -8.93 -16.48 3.96
C SER A 134 -10.33 -15.93 3.68
N LYS A 135 -10.92 -16.40 2.57
CA LYS A 135 -12.33 -16.09 2.28
C LYS A 135 -13.26 -16.59 3.39
N ALA A 136 -12.92 -17.75 4.01
CA ALA A 136 -13.68 -18.28 5.13
C ALA A 136 -13.65 -17.34 6.32
N ASP A 137 -12.49 -16.76 6.64
CA ASP A 137 -12.36 -15.79 7.74
C ASP A 137 -13.20 -14.54 7.48
N MET A 138 -13.21 -14.05 6.24
CA MET A 138 -14.03 -12.88 5.85
C MET A 138 -15.52 -13.16 5.96
N LEU A 139 -15.94 -14.35 5.51
CA LEU A 139 -17.34 -14.79 5.59
C LEU A 139 -17.79 -14.97 7.03
N GLU A 140 -16.96 -15.58 7.86
CA GLU A 140 -17.23 -15.76 9.27
C GLU A 140 -17.40 -14.42 9.98
N ARG A 141 -16.52 -13.47 9.70
CA ARG A 141 -16.61 -12.12 10.26
C ARG A 141 -17.93 -11.43 9.86
N THR A 142 -18.28 -11.49 8.60
CA THR A 142 -19.51 -10.91 8.07
C THR A 142 -20.74 -11.57 8.68
N PHE A 143 -20.76 -12.91 8.70
CA PHE A 143 -21.88 -13.69 9.23
C PHE A 143 -22.09 -13.43 10.72
N SER A 144 -21.05 -13.45 11.53
CA SER A 144 -21.17 -13.26 12.97
C SER A 144 -21.67 -11.87 13.33
N THR A 145 -21.21 -10.83 12.62
CA THR A 145 -21.68 -9.46 12.87
C THR A 145 -23.09 -9.23 12.37
N PHE A 146 -23.47 -9.84 11.25
CA PHE A 146 -24.85 -9.82 10.73
C PHE A 146 -25.81 -10.52 11.69
N HIS A 147 -25.43 -11.67 12.21
CA HIS A 147 -26.26 -12.44 13.14
C HIS A 147 -26.50 -11.68 14.45
N ALA A 148 -25.46 -11.04 14.98
CA ALA A 148 -25.59 -10.19 16.18
C ALA A 148 -26.54 -9.02 15.94
N SER A 149 -26.45 -8.39 14.75
CA SER A 149 -27.36 -7.30 14.34
C SER A 149 -28.82 -7.76 14.29
N ASN A 150 -29.09 -8.96 13.77
CA ASN A 150 -30.44 -9.52 13.73
C ASN A 150 -31.00 -9.81 15.13
N ILE A 151 -30.20 -10.27 16.06
CA ILE A 151 -30.61 -10.50 17.44
C ILE A 151 -31.05 -9.18 18.09
N ILE A 152 -30.30 -8.10 17.85
CA ILE A 152 -30.63 -6.77 18.38
C ILE A 152 -31.94 -6.25 17.78
N LEU A 153 -32.19 -6.49 16.50
CA LEU A 153 -33.41 -6.04 15.81
C LEU A 153 -34.66 -6.84 16.21
N GLN A 154 -34.52 -8.02 16.79
CA GLN A 154 -35.62 -8.87 17.25
C GLN A 154 -36.10 -8.51 18.65
N HIS A 155 -35.42 -7.65 19.33
CA HIS A 155 -35.76 -7.16 20.65
C HIS A 155 -36.16 -5.69 20.59
#